data_ec1bc77545413330001524727b679ada
#
_entry.id   ec1bc77545413330001524727b679ada
#
_cell.length_a   1.000
_cell.length_b   1.000
_cell.length_c   1.000
_cell.angle_alpha   90.00
_cell.angle_beta   90.00
_cell.angle_gamma   90.00
#
_symmetry.space_group_name_H-M   'P 1'
#
loop_
_entity.id
_entity.type
_entity.pdbx_description
1 polymer ?
#
loop_
_entity_poly.entity_id
_entity_poly.type
_entity_poly.pdbx_seq_one_letter_code
_entity_poly.pdbx_strand_id
1 'polypeptide(L)'
;MNEQQNLKTVEQIYENFLKGNLPGILNSFSEDIVWKEPPHGPAPLAGTFSGKKEVTDFFMKLNEALEILSFESRKIIAHENLVIAICYYQARSKTTGKQWETDFVEVWKLENNKVVEFQIFKDSAAELLAFQPEIIDKVI
;
A
#
# COMPACT_ATOMS: atom_id res chain seq x y z
N MET A 1 -10.38 21.26 10.73
CA MET A 1 -9.58 20.03 10.61
C MET A 1 -10.09 19.03 11.63
N ASN A 2 -10.47 17.86 11.17
CA ASN A 2 -11.06 16.87 12.05
C ASN A 2 -10.18 15.62 12.11
N GLU A 3 -9.27 15.60 13.06
CA GLU A 3 -8.32 14.51 13.22
C GLU A 3 -9.00 13.18 13.49
N GLN A 4 -10.04 13.21 14.31
CA GLN A 4 -10.79 12.02 14.67
C GLN A 4 -11.49 11.42 13.44
N GLN A 5 -12.07 12.27 12.61
CA GLN A 5 -12.74 11.85 11.40
C GLN A 5 -11.74 11.27 10.40
N ASN A 6 -10.57 11.91 10.27
CA ASN A 6 -9.51 11.42 9.38
C ASN A 6 -9.00 10.06 9.83
N LEU A 7 -8.81 9.89 11.14
CA LEU A 7 -8.39 8.62 11.70
C LEU A 7 -9.39 7.51 11.35
N LYS A 8 -10.67 7.80 11.52
CA LYS A 8 -11.74 6.85 11.22
C LYS A 8 -11.75 6.47 9.75
N THR A 9 -11.55 7.44 8.87
CA THR A 9 -11.51 7.20 7.43
C THR A 9 -10.38 6.22 7.08
N VAL A 10 -9.19 6.45 7.65
CA VAL A 10 -8.04 5.56 7.36
C VAL A 10 -8.29 4.17 7.94
N GLU A 11 -8.87 4.08 9.13
CA GLU A 11 -9.20 2.76 9.70
C GLU A 11 -10.18 2.01 8.81
N GLN A 12 -11.16 2.70 8.24
CA GLN A 12 -12.10 2.08 7.30
C GLN A 12 -11.42 1.61 6.02
N ILE A 13 -10.42 2.37 5.55
CA ILE A 13 -9.65 1.96 4.38
C ILE A 13 -8.95 0.63 4.66
N TYR A 14 -8.33 0.48 5.82
CA TYR A 14 -7.69 -0.80 6.17
C TYR A 14 -8.69 -1.94 6.27
N GLU A 15 -9.86 -1.71 6.87
CA GLU A 15 -10.89 -2.72 6.91
C GLU A 15 -11.31 -3.17 5.52
N ASN A 16 -11.52 -2.20 4.63
CA ASN A 16 -11.92 -2.49 3.27
C ASN A 16 -10.81 -3.22 2.50
N PHE A 17 -9.56 -2.86 2.75
CA PHE A 17 -8.43 -3.53 2.14
C PHE A 17 -8.40 -5.01 2.53
N LEU A 18 -8.56 -5.30 3.80
CA LEU A 18 -8.54 -6.69 4.29
C LEU A 18 -9.73 -7.50 3.81
N LYS A 19 -10.84 -6.83 3.50
CA LYS A 19 -12.03 -7.50 2.95
C LYS A 19 -12.00 -7.63 1.44
N GLY A 20 -11.02 -7.03 0.78
CA GLY A 20 -10.96 -7.00 -0.67
C GLY A 20 -12.00 -6.06 -1.29
N ASN A 21 -12.47 -5.07 -0.55
CA ASN A 21 -13.51 -4.14 -1.01
C ASN A 21 -12.87 -2.92 -1.67
N LEU A 22 -12.44 -3.07 -2.91
CA LEU A 22 -11.81 -1.98 -3.64
C LEU A 22 -12.74 -0.77 -3.82
N PRO A 23 -14.01 -0.94 -4.20
CA PRO A 23 -14.89 0.23 -4.32
C PRO A 23 -14.98 1.04 -3.03
N GLY A 24 -15.00 0.37 -1.88
CA GLY A 24 -15.03 1.05 -0.58
C GLY A 24 -13.78 1.87 -0.34
N ILE A 25 -12.60 1.34 -0.72
CA ILE A 25 -11.34 2.07 -0.63
C ILE A 25 -11.39 3.32 -1.52
N LEU A 26 -11.79 3.14 -2.78
CA LEU A 26 -11.78 4.23 -3.76
C LEU A 26 -12.76 5.34 -3.39
N ASN A 27 -13.83 5.02 -2.70
CA ASN A 27 -14.78 6.04 -2.23
C ASN A 27 -14.14 7.01 -1.23
N SER A 28 -13.08 6.61 -0.56
CA SER A 28 -12.39 7.47 0.39
C SER A 28 -11.31 8.32 -0.28
N PHE A 29 -11.09 8.15 -1.58
CA PHE A 29 -10.03 8.84 -2.31
C PHE A 29 -10.58 10.02 -3.10
N SER A 30 -9.81 11.11 -3.13
CA SER A 30 -10.06 12.24 -4.01
C SER A 30 -9.82 11.82 -5.47
N GLU A 31 -10.50 12.46 -6.41
CA GLU A 31 -10.26 12.22 -7.84
C GLU A 31 -8.81 12.49 -8.22
N ASP A 32 -8.18 13.46 -7.55
CA ASP A 32 -6.81 13.89 -7.84
C ASP A 32 -5.78 13.26 -6.91
N ILE A 33 -6.11 12.14 -6.30
CA ILE A 33 -5.19 11.47 -5.35
C ILE A 33 -3.83 11.22 -5.98
N VAL A 34 -2.78 11.38 -5.17
CA VAL A 34 -1.41 11.00 -5.55
C VAL A 34 -0.96 9.89 -4.61
N TRP A 35 -0.57 8.78 -5.20
CA TRP A 35 -0.21 7.56 -4.48
C TRP A 35 1.27 7.26 -4.73
N LYS A 36 2.08 7.27 -3.67
CA LYS A 36 3.53 7.14 -3.80
C LYS A 36 4.03 5.84 -3.20
N GLU A 37 4.48 4.95 -4.06
CA GLU A 37 5.20 3.74 -3.69
C GLU A 37 6.70 3.98 -3.85
N PRO A 38 7.57 3.19 -3.19
CA PRO A 38 9.01 3.33 -3.38
C PRO A 38 9.37 3.21 -4.87
N PRO A 39 10.26 4.09 -5.36
CA PRO A 39 10.54 4.14 -6.80
C PRO A 39 11.35 2.95 -7.31
N HIS A 40 12.03 2.22 -6.43
CA HIS A 40 12.90 1.11 -6.84
C HIS A 40 12.31 -0.25 -6.46
N GLY A 41 11.01 -0.31 -6.19
CA GLY A 41 10.33 -1.57 -5.96
C GLY A 41 10.06 -2.32 -7.26
N PRO A 42 9.33 -3.43 -7.18
CA PRO A 42 9.04 -4.23 -8.38
C PRO A 42 8.03 -3.53 -9.29
N ALA A 43 8.36 -3.43 -10.57
CA ALA A 43 7.40 -2.96 -11.56
C ALA A 43 6.30 -4.03 -11.72
N PRO A 44 5.03 -3.65 -11.89
CA PRO A 44 4.52 -2.30 -12.06
C PRO A 44 4.06 -1.64 -10.75
N LEU A 45 4.50 -2.10 -9.60
CA LEU A 45 4.04 -1.65 -8.30
C LEU A 45 4.89 -0.53 -7.72
N ALA A 46 5.83 0.00 -8.48
CA ALA A 46 6.78 1.01 -8.00
C ALA A 46 6.44 2.38 -8.56
N GLY A 47 6.82 3.43 -7.81
CA GLY A 47 6.74 4.79 -8.29
C GLY A 47 5.46 5.49 -7.89
N THR A 48 5.14 6.56 -8.60
CA THR A 48 4.03 7.45 -8.28
C THR A 48 2.88 7.24 -9.25
N PHE A 49 1.67 7.15 -8.70
CA PHE A 49 0.43 6.98 -9.46
C PHE A 49 -0.44 8.19 -9.19
N SER A 50 -0.90 8.86 -10.24
CA SER A 50 -1.65 10.11 -10.13
C SER A 50 -3.07 9.92 -10.66
N GLY A 51 -4.03 10.34 -9.84
CA GLY A 51 -5.44 10.26 -10.17
C GLY A 51 -6.05 8.92 -9.81
N LYS A 52 -7.35 8.95 -9.59
CA LYS A 52 -8.10 7.79 -9.10
C LYS A 52 -8.01 6.61 -10.07
N LYS A 53 -7.93 6.90 -11.37
CA LYS A 53 -7.85 5.84 -12.37
C LYS A 53 -6.53 5.07 -12.28
N GLU A 54 -5.40 5.80 -12.20
CA GLU A 54 -4.09 5.13 -12.08
C GLU A 54 -3.98 4.35 -10.79
N VAL A 55 -4.54 4.90 -9.70
CA VAL A 55 -4.50 4.22 -8.40
C VAL A 55 -5.37 2.97 -8.42
N THR A 56 -6.51 3.02 -9.11
CA THR A 56 -7.34 1.82 -9.30
C THR A 56 -6.56 0.73 -10.02
N ASP A 57 -5.88 1.10 -11.10
CA ASP A 57 -5.05 0.15 -11.86
C ASP A 57 -3.95 -0.44 -10.96
N PHE A 58 -3.33 0.40 -10.13
CA PHE A 58 -2.32 -0.07 -9.18
C PHE A 58 -2.89 -1.16 -8.26
N PHE A 59 -4.07 -0.93 -7.67
CA PHE A 59 -4.66 -1.93 -6.77
C PHE A 59 -4.99 -3.22 -7.50
N MET A 60 -5.45 -3.13 -8.75
CA MET A 60 -5.74 -4.33 -9.53
C MET A 60 -4.46 -5.13 -9.80
N LYS A 61 -3.37 -4.44 -10.17
CA LYS A 61 -2.09 -5.09 -10.39
C LYS A 61 -1.50 -5.65 -9.10
N LEU A 62 -1.70 -4.94 -7.99
CA LEU A 62 -1.26 -5.41 -6.69
C LEU A 62 -1.93 -6.75 -6.36
N ASN A 63 -3.23 -6.83 -6.57
CA ASN A 63 -3.99 -8.05 -6.30
C ASN A 63 -3.55 -9.20 -7.20
N GLU A 64 -3.16 -8.92 -8.44
CA GLU A 64 -2.67 -9.94 -9.36
C GLU A 64 -1.26 -10.40 -9.01
N ALA A 65 -0.47 -9.52 -8.41
CA ALA A 65 0.96 -9.77 -8.22
C ALA A 65 1.27 -10.48 -6.92
N LEU A 66 0.52 -10.22 -5.85
CA LEU A 66 0.86 -10.74 -4.54
C LEU A 66 -0.35 -11.11 -3.71
N GLU A 67 -0.07 -11.89 -2.69
CA GLU A 67 -1.05 -12.28 -1.68
C GLU A 67 -0.58 -11.80 -0.33
N ILE A 68 -1.44 -11.10 0.40
CA ILE A 68 -1.13 -10.66 1.75
C ILE A 68 -1.42 -11.83 2.68
N LEU A 69 -0.41 -12.27 3.41
CA LEU A 69 -0.51 -13.39 4.34
C LEU A 69 -0.82 -12.93 5.76
N SER A 70 -0.34 -11.73 6.13
CA SER A 70 -0.55 -11.17 7.45
C SER A 70 -0.45 -9.65 7.35
N PHE A 71 -1.28 -8.94 8.09
CA PHE A 71 -1.31 -7.48 8.07
C PHE A 71 -1.67 -6.97 9.46
N GLU A 72 -0.85 -6.06 9.99
CA GLU A 72 -1.09 -5.44 11.28
C GLU A 72 -0.93 -3.94 11.18
N SER A 73 -1.91 -3.19 11.64
CA SER A 73 -1.71 -1.77 11.90
C SER A 73 -1.44 -1.64 13.40
N ARG A 74 -0.18 -1.38 13.74
CA ARG A 74 0.28 -1.40 15.12
C ARG A 74 -0.02 -0.12 15.88
N LYS A 75 0.11 1.01 15.19
CA LYS A 75 -0.15 2.32 15.78
C LYS A 75 -0.57 3.29 14.71
N ILE A 76 -1.64 4.02 14.96
CA ILE A 76 -2.16 5.01 14.02
C ILE A 76 -2.27 6.34 14.77
N ILE A 77 -1.69 7.38 14.19
CA ILE A 77 -1.63 8.71 14.80
C ILE A 77 -2.20 9.71 13.82
N ALA A 78 -3.13 10.55 14.30
CA ALA A 78 -3.67 11.64 13.49
C ALA A 78 -3.10 12.96 14.01
N HIS A 79 -2.66 13.81 13.11
CA HIS A 79 -2.19 15.14 13.44
C HIS A 79 -2.52 16.07 12.27
N GLU A 80 -3.35 17.09 12.54
CA GLU A 80 -3.82 18.01 11.52
C GLU A 80 -4.46 17.22 10.37
N ASN A 81 -4.01 17.42 9.14
CA ASN A 81 -4.56 16.73 7.98
C ASN A 81 -3.82 15.44 7.63
N LEU A 82 -2.96 14.96 8.53
CA LEU A 82 -2.18 13.74 8.31
C LEU A 82 -2.62 12.63 9.23
N VAL A 83 -2.60 11.41 8.71
CA VAL A 83 -2.70 10.19 9.50
C VAL A 83 -1.47 9.36 9.18
N ILE A 84 -0.74 8.97 10.22
CA ILE A 84 0.49 8.20 10.09
C ILE A 84 0.24 6.84 10.73
N ALA A 85 0.48 5.78 9.98
CA ALA A 85 0.26 4.42 10.45
C ALA A 85 1.58 3.66 10.45
N ILE A 86 1.89 3.05 11.59
CA ILE A 86 3.06 2.19 11.77
C ILE A 86 2.55 0.76 11.72
N CYS A 87 3.00 -0.01 10.74
CA CYS A 87 2.39 -1.25 10.36
C CYS A 87 3.42 -2.35 10.08
N TYR A 88 2.90 -3.54 9.85
CA TYR A 88 3.69 -4.71 9.46
C TYR A 88 2.86 -5.56 8.51
N TYR A 89 3.49 -6.15 7.49
CA TYR A 89 2.82 -7.17 6.71
C TYR A 89 3.78 -8.27 6.28
N GLN A 90 3.19 -9.42 5.97
CA GLN A 90 3.87 -10.54 5.33
C GLN A 90 3.09 -10.87 4.06
N ALA A 91 3.80 -11.11 2.98
CA ALA A 91 3.19 -11.34 1.69
C ALA A 91 3.95 -12.39 0.89
N ARG A 92 3.34 -12.85 -0.19
CA ARG A 92 3.93 -13.81 -1.11
C ARG A 92 3.72 -13.33 -2.53
N SER A 93 4.77 -13.40 -3.35
CA SER A 93 4.65 -13.14 -4.78
C SER A 93 3.92 -14.29 -5.45
N LYS A 94 2.87 -13.97 -6.20
CA LYS A 94 2.13 -15.01 -6.93
C LYS A 94 2.92 -15.57 -8.10
N THR A 95 3.88 -14.81 -8.62
CA THR A 95 4.70 -15.23 -9.75
C THR A 95 5.80 -16.19 -9.34
N THR A 96 6.51 -15.85 -8.27
CA THR A 96 7.70 -16.62 -7.84
C THR A 96 7.42 -17.56 -6.69
N GLY A 97 6.35 -17.34 -5.93
CA GLY A 97 6.06 -18.08 -4.71
C GLY A 97 6.88 -17.64 -3.50
N LYS A 98 7.80 -16.69 -3.68
CA LYS A 98 8.65 -16.23 -2.59
C LYS A 98 7.88 -15.35 -1.65
N GLN A 99 8.21 -15.44 -0.37
CA GLN A 99 7.60 -14.65 0.69
C GLN A 99 8.56 -13.57 1.16
N TRP A 100 8.00 -12.47 1.66
CA TRP A 100 8.76 -11.44 2.35
C TRP A 100 7.90 -10.82 3.43
N GLU A 101 8.55 -10.12 4.34
CA GLU A 101 7.87 -9.36 5.37
C GLU A 101 8.57 -8.03 5.57
N THR A 102 7.85 -7.07 6.07
CA THR A 102 8.43 -5.75 6.31
C THR A 102 7.58 -5.00 7.33
N ASP A 103 8.26 -4.24 8.18
CA ASP A 103 7.63 -3.12 8.85
C ASP A 103 7.45 -2.02 7.83
N PHE A 104 6.40 -1.22 7.95
CA PHE A 104 6.20 -0.13 7.02
C PHE A 104 5.45 1.00 7.70
N VAL A 105 5.61 2.20 7.13
CA VAL A 105 4.93 3.40 7.60
C VAL A 105 4.16 3.99 6.42
N GLU A 106 2.89 4.30 6.65
CA GLU A 106 2.06 4.94 5.65
C GLU A 106 1.66 6.32 6.15
N VAL A 107 1.80 7.30 5.26
CA VAL A 107 1.42 8.67 5.54
C VAL A 107 0.25 9.03 4.62
N TRP A 108 -0.89 9.32 5.24
CA TRP A 108 -2.13 9.66 4.55
C TRP A 108 -2.41 11.14 4.76
N LYS A 109 -2.62 11.87 3.68
CA LYS A 109 -3.04 13.27 3.76
C LYS A 109 -4.47 13.37 3.30
N LEU A 110 -5.32 14.02 4.11
CA LEU A 110 -6.74 14.10 3.83
C LEU A 110 -7.17 15.57 3.76
N GLU A 111 -8.13 15.85 2.86
CA GLU A 111 -8.81 17.14 2.77
C GLU A 111 -10.28 16.86 2.54
N ASN A 112 -11.14 17.52 3.30
CA ASN A 112 -12.58 17.33 3.21
C ASN A 112 -12.96 15.85 3.30
N ASN A 113 -12.30 15.14 4.21
CA ASN A 113 -12.53 13.74 4.50
C ASN A 113 -12.25 12.80 3.32
N LYS A 114 -11.40 13.23 2.40
CA LYS A 114 -10.93 12.40 1.27
C LYS A 114 -9.42 12.36 1.28
N VAL A 115 -8.85 11.21 0.93
CA VAL A 115 -7.40 11.08 0.83
C VAL A 115 -6.95 11.78 -0.45
N VAL A 116 -6.06 12.76 -0.30
CA VAL A 116 -5.49 13.48 -1.44
C VAL A 116 -4.07 13.05 -1.75
N GLU A 117 -3.38 12.46 -0.77
CA GLU A 117 -2.02 11.98 -0.99
C GLU A 117 -1.73 10.83 -0.04
N PHE A 118 -0.99 9.87 -0.54
CA PHE A 118 -0.54 8.71 0.22
C PHE A 118 0.92 8.45 -0.10
N GLN A 119 1.71 8.07 0.92
CA GLN A 119 3.08 7.61 0.71
C GLN A 119 3.40 6.48 1.68
N ILE A 120 4.06 5.45 1.17
CA ILE A 120 4.48 4.32 1.98
C ILE A 120 6.01 4.23 2.02
N PHE A 121 6.54 3.88 3.18
CA PHE A 121 7.96 3.64 3.43
C PHE A 121 8.09 2.21 3.95
N LYS A 122 8.78 1.38 3.19
CA LYS A 122 8.91 -0.05 3.49
C LYS A 122 10.25 -0.57 3.00
N ASP A 123 10.58 -1.80 3.37
CA ASP A 123 11.77 -2.45 2.84
C ASP A 123 11.48 -2.90 1.40
N SER A 124 11.71 -1.98 0.47
CA SER A 124 11.45 -2.25 -0.94
C SER A 124 12.47 -3.22 -1.54
N ALA A 125 13.64 -3.36 -0.93
CA ALA A 125 14.62 -4.34 -1.38
C ALA A 125 14.12 -5.77 -1.12
N ALA A 126 13.54 -6.02 0.05
CA ALA A 126 12.96 -7.33 0.37
C ALA A 126 11.85 -7.68 -0.61
N GLU A 127 10.99 -6.71 -0.91
CA GLU A 127 9.91 -6.91 -1.87
C GLU A 127 10.45 -7.19 -3.27
N LEU A 128 11.42 -6.39 -3.72
CA LEU A 128 12.01 -6.55 -5.04
C LEU A 128 12.64 -7.95 -5.19
N LEU A 129 13.37 -8.40 -4.18
CA LEU A 129 14.00 -9.72 -4.22
C LEU A 129 12.96 -10.84 -4.31
N ALA A 130 11.82 -10.67 -3.64
CA ALA A 130 10.77 -11.68 -3.67
C ALA A 130 10.12 -11.80 -5.06
N PHE A 131 10.16 -10.73 -5.86
CA PHE A 131 9.60 -10.76 -7.20
C PHE A 131 10.60 -11.23 -8.26
N GLN A 132 11.88 -11.40 -7.91
CA GLN A 132 12.86 -11.89 -8.86
C GLN A 132 12.81 -13.40 -8.96
N PRO A 133 12.89 -13.95 -10.17
CA PRO A 133 12.95 -15.40 -10.32
C PRO A 133 14.16 -15.96 -9.61
N GLU A 134 14.04 -17.18 -9.13
CA GLU A 134 15.18 -17.83 -8.53
C GLU A 134 16.25 -18.10 -9.58
N ILE A 135 17.48 -17.68 -9.29
CA ILE A 135 18.59 -17.96 -10.19
C ILE A 135 19.14 -19.31 -9.82
N ILE A 136 18.90 -20.25 -10.68
CA ILE A 136 19.48 -21.54 -10.50
C ILE A 136 20.79 -21.51 -11.21
N ASP A 137 21.80 -21.34 -10.45
CA ASP A 137 23.11 -21.29 -11.01
C ASP A 137 23.55 -22.68 -11.34
N LYS A 138 23.67 -22.89 -12.48
CA LYS A 138 24.02 -24.04 -12.81
C LYS A 138 25.27 -24.10 -13.22
N VAL A 139 25.89 -23.55 -12.99
CA VAL A 139 26.93 -23.56 -13.22
C VAL A 139 27.66 -24.22 -13.16
N ILE A 140 27.76 -24.61 -13.35
CA ILE A 140 28.34 -25.14 -13.34
C ILE A 140 28.88 -25.61 -13.50
#